data_b17a4ce2f0eba2ff34dd6a48a5d41e47
#
_entry.id   b17a4ce2f0eba2ff34dd6a48a5d41e47
#
_cell.length_a   1.000
_cell.length_b   1.000
_cell.length_c   1.000
_cell.angle_alpha   90.00
_cell.angle_beta   90.00
_cell.angle_gamma   90.00
#
_symmetry.space_group_name_H-M   'P 1'
#
loop_
_entity.id
_entity.type
_entity.pdbx_description
1 polymer ?
#
loop_
_entity_poly.entity_id
_entity_poly.type
_entity_poly.pdbx_seq_one_letter_code
_entity_poly.pdbx_strand_id
1 'polypeptide(L)'
;MHDPRIRIVVHDRPGPTTKADCLNGLYRALEREETRHGLVFRTVILQDAEDMVHPAAIGVIDHAIGTTAMVQLPVRPALAGGTRFVSGHYADEFAESHTKGLVVRDALGLDLPAAGVGCAVERGMLRLLVAAGSEGPFAADSLTEDYELGFRIRRMGGGSRFLRLRDRNGELIATTSYFPNEIGPAARQKARWIHGIAFQGWDRLGWAGSWANRWMMLRDRRGPMAALVLGTAYLLLAIEAVLLLSGTPHADNSVWAPWLWSFATFLMLSVLWRSAWRAAFVAREYGWSEAGFAVLRIPVANVIGIMAGWRALAAYCGNLRGAALRWDKTTHAAHPAAGVRLGSPT
;
A
#
# COMPACT_ATOMS: atom_id res chain seq x y z
N MET A 1 3.17 -10.56 -32.65
CA MET A 1 1.73 -10.44 -32.98
C MET A 1 1.24 -9.12 -32.39
N HIS A 2 0.74 -8.20 -33.18
CA HIS A 2 0.27 -6.88 -32.72
C HIS A 2 -1.23 -7.00 -32.42
N ASP A 3 -1.61 -7.00 -31.13
CA ASP A 3 -3.03 -6.93 -30.75
C ASP A 3 -3.53 -5.49 -30.96
N PRO A 4 -4.55 -5.26 -31.81
CA PRO A 4 -5.05 -3.92 -32.12
C PRO A 4 -5.70 -3.23 -30.91
N ARG A 5 -5.99 -3.97 -29.83
CA ARG A 5 -6.54 -3.43 -28.58
C ARG A 5 -5.47 -2.86 -27.66
N ILE A 6 -4.19 -3.22 -27.88
CA ILE A 6 -3.06 -2.74 -27.09
C ILE A 6 -2.53 -1.46 -27.70
N ARG A 7 -2.40 -0.41 -26.90
CA ARG A 7 -1.76 0.85 -27.26
C ARG A 7 -0.54 1.09 -26.40
N ILE A 8 0.59 1.33 -27.03
CA ILE A 8 1.83 1.71 -26.36
C ILE A 8 1.93 3.22 -26.41
N VAL A 9 2.02 3.86 -25.28
CA VAL A 9 2.20 5.30 -25.15
C VAL A 9 3.62 5.57 -24.70
N VAL A 10 4.40 6.22 -25.54
CA VAL A 10 5.74 6.69 -25.21
C VAL A 10 5.60 8.05 -24.53
N HIS A 11 6.28 8.24 -23.40
CA HIS A 11 6.24 9.50 -22.66
C HIS A 11 6.98 10.59 -23.43
N ASP A 12 6.44 11.81 -23.47
CA ASP A 12 6.99 12.93 -24.25
C ASP A 12 8.34 13.44 -23.70
N ARG A 13 8.62 13.20 -22.41
CA ARG A 13 9.88 13.59 -21.76
C ARG A 13 10.76 12.37 -21.52
N PRO A 14 12.08 12.47 -21.79
CA PRO A 14 13.02 11.45 -21.31
C PRO A 14 13.02 11.42 -19.76
N GLY A 15 13.29 10.26 -19.19
CA GLY A 15 13.38 10.13 -17.72
C GLY A 15 14.46 11.02 -17.07
N PRO A 16 14.40 11.18 -15.75
CA PRO A 16 13.53 10.46 -14.81
C PRO A 16 12.10 11.00 -14.78
N THR A 17 11.11 10.10 -14.75
CA THR A 17 9.69 10.41 -14.64
C THR A 17 9.08 9.71 -13.43
N THR A 18 8.02 10.28 -12.85
CA THR A 18 7.23 9.64 -11.80
C THR A 18 6.15 8.72 -12.38
N LYS A 19 5.56 7.85 -11.54
CA LYS A 19 4.39 7.06 -11.95
C LYS A 19 3.22 7.98 -12.35
N ALA A 20 3.00 9.05 -11.61
CA ALA A 20 1.96 10.04 -11.91
C ALA A 20 2.19 10.73 -13.26
N ASP A 21 3.43 11.07 -13.62
CA ASP A 21 3.76 11.61 -14.95
C ASP A 21 3.32 10.64 -16.05
N CYS A 22 3.66 9.36 -15.91
CA CYS A 22 3.29 8.32 -16.86
C CYS A 22 1.77 8.15 -16.94
N LEU A 23 1.08 8.10 -15.81
CA LEU A 23 -0.38 8.00 -15.75
C LEU A 23 -1.08 9.21 -16.37
N ASN A 24 -0.56 10.42 -16.16
CA ASN A 24 -1.07 11.63 -16.82
C ASN A 24 -0.81 11.61 -18.33
N GLY A 25 0.32 11.04 -18.77
CA GLY A 25 0.60 10.80 -20.18
C GLY A 25 -0.41 9.82 -20.82
N LEU A 26 -0.70 8.72 -20.12
CA LEU A 26 -1.73 7.75 -20.52
C LEU A 26 -3.13 8.37 -20.56
N TYR A 27 -3.46 9.23 -19.59
CA TYR A 27 -4.72 9.95 -19.56
C TYR A 27 -4.88 10.84 -20.80
N ARG A 28 -3.85 11.63 -21.17
CA ARG A 28 -3.88 12.44 -22.40
C ARG A 28 -3.98 11.59 -23.67
N ALA A 29 -3.34 10.41 -23.68
CA ALA A 29 -3.46 9.48 -24.80
C ALA A 29 -4.88 8.92 -24.91
N LEU A 30 -5.52 8.60 -23.77
CA LEU A 30 -6.91 8.17 -23.72
C LEU A 30 -7.85 9.24 -24.29
N GLU A 31 -7.67 10.51 -23.94
CA GLU A 31 -8.47 11.62 -24.48
C GLU A 31 -8.33 11.76 -26.01
N ARG A 32 -7.09 11.60 -26.52
CA ARG A 32 -6.85 11.59 -27.98
C ARG A 32 -7.55 10.42 -28.66
N GLU A 33 -7.53 9.23 -28.04
CA GLU A 33 -8.18 8.03 -28.60
C GLU A 33 -9.71 8.19 -28.59
N GLU A 34 -10.30 8.73 -27.50
CA GLU A 34 -11.72 9.03 -27.42
C GLU A 34 -12.15 9.99 -28.55
N THR A 35 -11.38 11.07 -28.74
CA THR A 35 -11.66 12.08 -29.79
C THR A 35 -11.52 11.49 -31.19
N ARG A 36 -10.45 10.70 -31.42
CA ARG A 36 -10.15 10.13 -32.73
C ARG A 36 -11.21 9.15 -33.23
N HIS A 37 -11.80 8.39 -32.30
CA HIS A 37 -12.74 7.31 -32.66
C HIS A 37 -14.19 7.63 -32.31
N GLY A 38 -14.47 8.80 -31.76
CA GLY A 38 -15.82 9.16 -31.29
C GLY A 38 -16.33 8.28 -30.15
N LEU A 39 -15.41 7.75 -29.33
CA LEU A 39 -15.69 6.86 -28.23
C LEU A 39 -15.71 7.63 -26.90
N VAL A 40 -16.43 7.11 -25.93
CA VAL A 40 -16.35 7.55 -24.54
C VAL A 40 -16.19 6.29 -23.68
N PHE A 41 -15.04 6.16 -23.03
CA PHE A 41 -14.86 5.08 -22.07
C PHE A 41 -15.65 5.38 -20.80
N ARG A 42 -16.23 4.35 -20.21
CA ARG A 42 -16.97 4.47 -18.96
C ARG A 42 -16.06 4.50 -17.74
N THR A 43 -14.99 3.71 -17.79
CA THR A 43 -14.14 3.42 -16.64
C THR A 43 -12.68 3.32 -17.06
N VAL A 44 -11.79 3.79 -16.22
CA VAL A 44 -10.34 3.57 -16.33
C VAL A 44 -9.90 2.68 -15.17
N ILE A 45 -9.25 1.57 -15.49
CA ILE A 45 -8.73 0.62 -14.50
C ILE A 45 -7.20 0.79 -14.45
N LEU A 46 -6.66 0.93 -13.25
CA LEU A 46 -5.22 1.05 -13.01
C LEU A 46 -4.64 -0.30 -12.60
N GLN A 47 -3.59 -0.71 -13.32
CA GLN A 47 -2.81 -1.92 -13.02
C GLN A 47 -1.33 -1.65 -13.35
N ASP A 48 -0.43 -2.27 -12.61
CA ASP A 48 0.99 -2.28 -12.96
C ASP A 48 1.25 -3.40 -13.97
N ALA A 49 2.32 -3.27 -14.77
CA ALA A 49 2.60 -4.19 -15.88
C ALA A 49 2.88 -5.64 -15.43
N GLU A 50 3.32 -5.80 -14.19
CA GLU A 50 3.62 -7.08 -13.56
C GLU A 50 2.47 -7.71 -12.77
N ASP A 51 1.31 -7.06 -12.74
CA ASP A 51 0.16 -7.54 -11.98
C ASP A 51 -0.58 -8.68 -12.66
N MET A 52 -1.07 -9.61 -11.84
CA MET A 52 -1.97 -10.66 -12.28
C MET A 52 -3.40 -10.30 -11.86
N VAL A 53 -4.25 -10.06 -12.84
CA VAL A 53 -5.63 -9.63 -12.63
C VAL A 53 -6.55 -10.86 -12.62
N HIS A 54 -7.40 -10.96 -11.62
CA HIS A 54 -8.40 -12.04 -11.56
C HIS A 54 -9.37 -11.94 -12.75
N PRO A 55 -9.72 -13.06 -13.43
CA PRO A 55 -10.58 -13.02 -14.63
C PRO A 55 -11.93 -12.33 -14.42
N ALA A 56 -12.53 -12.46 -13.23
CA ALA A 56 -13.79 -11.82 -12.90
C ALA A 56 -13.68 -10.33 -12.52
N ALA A 57 -12.46 -9.79 -12.39
CA ALA A 57 -12.24 -8.44 -11.87
C ALA A 57 -12.93 -7.35 -12.70
N ILE A 58 -12.79 -7.42 -14.04
CA ILE A 58 -13.38 -6.43 -14.95
C ILE A 58 -14.91 -6.43 -14.84
N GLY A 59 -15.55 -7.58 -14.83
CA GLY A 59 -17.01 -7.69 -14.73
C GLY A 59 -17.54 -7.15 -13.38
N VAL A 60 -16.84 -7.43 -12.28
CA VAL A 60 -17.18 -6.92 -10.94
C VAL A 60 -17.03 -5.39 -10.88
N ILE A 61 -15.95 -4.86 -11.42
CA ILE A 61 -15.71 -3.43 -11.49
C ILE A 61 -16.77 -2.73 -12.33
N ASP A 62 -17.06 -3.25 -13.53
CA ASP A 62 -18.03 -2.65 -14.46
C ASP A 62 -19.43 -2.59 -13.87
N HIS A 63 -19.83 -3.65 -13.14
CA HIS A 63 -21.11 -3.65 -12.44
C HIS A 63 -21.18 -2.58 -11.34
N ALA A 64 -20.11 -2.41 -10.57
CA ALA A 64 -20.09 -1.52 -9.42
C ALA A 64 -19.92 -0.05 -9.77
N ILE A 65 -19.14 0.28 -10.81
CA ILE A 65 -18.79 1.67 -11.16
C ILE A 65 -20.04 2.50 -11.56
N GLY A 66 -21.13 1.89 -11.93
CA GLY A 66 -22.38 2.59 -12.21
C GLY A 66 -23.04 3.26 -10.99
N THR A 67 -22.62 2.88 -9.80
CA THR A 67 -23.18 3.38 -8.53
C THR A 67 -22.17 4.17 -7.71
N THR A 68 -20.92 4.23 -8.13
CA THR A 68 -19.83 4.91 -7.41
C THR A 68 -18.78 5.43 -8.40
N ALA A 69 -18.04 6.45 -8.00
CA ALA A 69 -16.99 7.07 -8.83
C ALA A 69 -15.67 6.30 -8.78
N MET A 70 -15.42 5.50 -7.73
CA MET A 70 -14.20 4.71 -7.59
C MET A 70 -14.50 3.34 -6.97
N VAL A 71 -13.85 2.33 -7.50
CA VAL A 71 -13.86 0.95 -6.98
C VAL A 71 -12.43 0.52 -6.72
N GLN A 72 -12.18 -0.05 -5.54
CA GLN A 72 -10.92 -0.70 -5.19
C GLN A 72 -11.16 -2.18 -4.93
N LEU A 73 -10.46 -3.05 -5.63
CA LEU A 73 -10.36 -4.48 -5.33
C LEU A 73 -9.22 -4.75 -4.35
N PRO A 74 -9.23 -5.89 -3.64
CA PRO A 74 -8.09 -6.29 -2.82
C PRO A 74 -6.81 -6.42 -3.64
N VAL A 75 -5.70 -6.03 -3.05
CA VAL A 75 -4.36 -6.39 -3.53
C VAL A 75 -3.88 -7.57 -2.71
N ARG A 76 -3.44 -8.63 -3.38
CA ARG A 76 -2.96 -9.86 -2.78
C ARG A 76 -1.47 -10.03 -3.09
N PRO A 77 -0.55 -9.78 -2.15
CA PRO A 77 0.85 -10.06 -2.35
C PRO A 77 1.09 -11.54 -2.66
N ALA A 78 1.81 -11.80 -3.76
CA ALA A 78 2.24 -13.14 -4.09
C ALA A 78 3.39 -13.56 -3.16
N LEU A 79 3.32 -14.79 -2.64
CA LEU A 79 4.41 -15.38 -1.89
C LEU A 79 5.47 -15.85 -2.91
N ALA A 80 6.46 -15.00 -3.18
CA ALA A 80 7.56 -15.36 -4.07
C ALA A 80 8.47 -16.39 -3.43
N GLY A 81 9.01 -17.31 -4.23
CA GLY A 81 10.11 -18.18 -3.82
C GLY A 81 11.31 -17.34 -3.35
N GLY A 82 12.01 -17.77 -2.33
CA GLY A 82 13.11 -17.04 -1.69
C GLY A 82 12.87 -16.85 -0.19
N THR A 83 13.13 -15.68 0.34
CA THR A 83 12.90 -15.45 1.76
C THR A 83 11.42 -15.23 2.07
N ARG A 84 10.74 -16.30 2.53
CA ARG A 84 9.34 -16.23 3.04
C ARG A 84 9.14 -15.17 4.13
N PHE A 85 10.22 -14.72 4.76
CA PHE A 85 10.15 -13.69 5.80
C PHE A 85 9.99 -12.27 5.25
N VAL A 86 10.71 -11.91 4.19
CA VAL A 86 10.64 -10.56 3.65
C VAL A 86 9.43 -10.39 2.72
N SER A 87 9.22 -11.27 1.72
CA SER A 87 8.02 -11.18 0.86
C SER A 87 6.73 -11.43 1.65
N GLY A 88 6.76 -12.39 2.58
CA GLY A 88 5.60 -12.77 3.38
C GLY A 88 5.10 -11.67 4.33
N HIS A 89 5.97 -10.73 4.78
CA HIS A 89 5.49 -9.64 5.64
C HIS A 89 4.49 -8.71 4.92
N TYR A 90 4.60 -8.55 3.60
CA TYR A 90 3.60 -7.84 2.81
C TYR A 90 2.27 -8.61 2.78
N ALA A 91 2.33 -9.93 2.60
CA ALA A 91 1.14 -10.77 2.65
C ALA A 91 0.39 -10.62 3.98
N ASP A 92 1.11 -10.59 5.10
CA ASP A 92 0.54 -10.40 6.44
C ASP A 92 -0.12 -9.02 6.59
N GLU A 93 0.55 -7.97 6.11
CA GLU A 93 0.07 -6.60 6.22
C GLU A 93 -1.16 -6.35 5.34
N PHE A 94 -1.13 -6.83 4.10
CA PHE A 94 -2.26 -6.69 3.18
C PHE A 94 -3.44 -7.59 3.58
N ALA A 95 -3.19 -8.79 4.08
CA ALA A 95 -4.25 -9.63 4.63
C ALA A 95 -5.01 -8.91 5.76
N GLU A 96 -4.31 -8.25 6.68
CA GLU A 96 -4.96 -7.48 7.74
C GLU A 96 -5.63 -6.20 7.20
N SER A 97 -4.94 -5.39 6.40
CA SER A 97 -5.45 -4.10 5.94
C SER A 97 -6.65 -4.25 5.00
N HIS A 98 -6.62 -5.22 4.08
CA HIS A 98 -7.69 -5.44 3.10
C HIS A 98 -8.81 -6.36 3.61
N THR A 99 -8.65 -7.01 4.76
CA THR A 99 -9.74 -7.79 5.38
C THR A 99 -10.44 -7.00 6.48
N LYS A 100 -9.76 -6.05 7.12
CA LYS A 100 -10.28 -5.26 8.22
C LYS A 100 -10.36 -3.76 7.87
N GLY A 101 -9.22 -3.14 7.58
CA GLY A 101 -9.12 -1.68 7.48
C GLY A 101 -9.98 -1.08 6.39
N LEU A 102 -9.85 -1.56 5.15
CA LEU A 102 -10.62 -1.07 4.01
C LEU A 102 -12.09 -1.50 4.05
N VAL A 103 -12.37 -2.72 4.56
CA VAL A 103 -13.76 -3.19 4.76
C VAL A 103 -14.51 -2.30 5.75
N VAL A 104 -13.87 -1.92 6.87
CA VAL A 104 -14.48 -1.01 7.85
C VAL A 104 -14.69 0.39 7.26
N ARG A 105 -13.74 0.90 6.48
CA ARG A 105 -13.90 2.18 5.78
C ARG A 105 -15.10 2.16 4.83
N ASP A 106 -15.21 1.11 4.02
CA ASP A 106 -16.33 0.94 3.08
C ASP A 106 -17.68 0.87 3.83
N ALA A 107 -17.76 0.03 4.85
CA ALA A 107 -18.97 -0.16 5.64
C ALA A 107 -19.44 1.12 6.34
N LEU A 108 -18.51 1.99 6.72
CA LEU A 108 -18.81 3.28 7.35
C LEU A 108 -18.93 4.45 6.36
N GLY A 109 -18.82 4.19 5.06
CA GLY A 109 -18.87 5.22 4.02
C GLY A 109 -17.76 6.26 4.13
N LEU A 110 -16.59 5.87 4.67
CA LEU A 110 -15.44 6.74 4.86
C LEU A 110 -14.59 6.84 3.59
N ASP A 111 -13.68 7.81 3.60
CA ASP A 111 -12.76 8.03 2.50
C ASP A 111 -11.84 6.83 2.30
N LEU A 112 -11.80 6.28 1.08
CA LEU A 112 -11.00 5.13 0.72
C LEU A 112 -9.76 5.60 -0.07
N PRO A 113 -8.55 5.29 0.36
CA PRO A 113 -7.37 5.45 -0.49
C PRO A 113 -7.40 4.42 -1.62
N ALA A 114 -6.94 4.77 -2.80
CA ALA A 114 -6.62 3.80 -3.82
C ALA A 114 -5.26 3.16 -3.54
N ALA A 115 -5.05 1.94 -4.02
CA ALA A 115 -3.81 1.20 -3.83
C ALA A 115 -2.89 1.21 -5.07
N GLY A 116 -3.21 2.03 -6.07
CA GLY A 116 -2.44 2.17 -7.31
C GLY A 116 -2.59 1.03 -8.30
N VAL A 117 -3.19 -0.10 -7.87
CA VAL A 117 -3.50 -1.27 -8.68
C VAL A 117 -4.83 -1.87 -8.23
N GLY A 118 -5.52 -2.57 -9.14
CA GLY A 118 -6.85 -3.12 -8.84
C GLY A 118 -7.88 -2.05 -8.50
N CYS A 119 -7.64 -0.82 -8.91
CA CYS A 119 -8.58 0.28 -8.71
C CYS A 119 -9.13 0.78 -10.05
N ALA A 120 -10.36 1.19 -10.03
CA ALA A 120 -11.08 1.71 -11.18
C ALA A 120 -11.72 3.05 -10.83
N VAL A 121 -11.67 3.99 -11.77
CA VAL A 121 -12.27 5.31 -11.61
C VAL A 121 -13.19 5.57 -12.79
N GLU A 122 -14.36 6.12 -12.51
CA GLU A 122 -15.28 6.59 -13.53
C GLU A 122 -14.62 7.67 -14.39
N ARG A 123 -14.78 7.56 -15.72
CA ARG A 123 -14.16 8.48 -16.68
C ARG A 123 -14.58 9.93 -16.44
N GLY A 124 -15.84 10.16 -16.10
CA GLY A 124 -16.37 11.50 -15.77
C GLY A 124 -15.67 12.11 -14.56
N MET A 125 -15.41 11.32 -13.53
CA MET A 125 -14.68 11.77 -12.33
C MET A 125 -13.24 12.17 -12.65
N LEU A 126 -12.53 11.44 -13.52
CA LEU A 126 -11.18 11.83 -13.94
C LEU A 126 -11.19 13.18 -14.68
N ARG A 127 -12.20 13.44 -15.50
CA ARG A 127 -12.38 14.76 -16.16
C ARG A 127 -12.61 15.89 -15.15
N LEU A 128 -13.44 15.64 -14.12
CA LEU A 128 -13.69 16.62 -13.06
C LEU A 128 -12.42 16.96 -12.28
N LEU A 129 -11.58 15.94 -11.98
CA LEU A 129 -10.30 16.15 -11.31
C LEU A 129 -9.34 17.04 -12.12
N VAL A 130 -9.36 16.95 -13.45
CA VAL A 130 -8.56 17.81 -14.35
C VAL A 130 -9.16 19.21 -14.40
N ALA A 131 -10.50 19.34 -14.55
CA ALA A 131 -11.18 20.61 -14.60
C ALA A 131 -11.00 21.46 -13.33
N ALA A 132 -10.69 20.83 -12.20
CA ALA A 132 -10.36 21.51 -10.94
C ALA A 132 -8.99 22.22 -10.93
N GLY A 133 -8.28 22.31 -12.07
CA GLY A 133 -7.06 23.11 -12.24
C GLY A 133 -5.76 22.34 -12.14
N SER A 134 -5.76 21.01 -12.34
CA SER A 134 -4.54 20.20 -12.39
C SER A 134 -4.14 19.83 -13.83
N GLU A 135 -2.84 19.68 -14.10
CA GLU A 135 -2.31 19.24 -15.41
C GLU A 135 -2.72 17.80 -15.79
N GLY A 136 -3.34 17.08 -14.86
CA GLY A 136 -3.85 15.73 -15.03
C GLY A 136 -4.52 15.22 -13.77
N PRO A 137 -5.21 14.08 -13.81
CA PRO A 137 -5.93 13.55 -12.65
C PRO A 137 -4.99 13.08 -11.52
N PHE A 138 -3.72 12.77 -11.83
CA PHE A 138 -2.74 12.27 -10.87
C PHE A 138 -1.76 13.37 -10.46
N ALA A 139 -1.49 13.50 -9.17
CA ALA A 139 -0.59 14.51 -8.63
C ALA A 139 0.88 14.15 -8.96
N ALA A 140 1.49 14.85 -9.92
CA ALA A 140 2.83 14.55 -10.44
C ALA A 140 3.95 14.71 -9.40
N ASP A 141 3.73 15.54 -8.40
CA ASP A 141 4.63 15.84 -7.28
C ASP A 141 4.35 14.99 -6.02
N SER A 142 3.48 13.97 -6.12
CA SER A 142 3.18 13.02 -5.03
C SER A 142 3.99 11.74 -5.16
N LEU A 143 4.45 11.21 -4.02
CA LEU A 143 5.06 9.88 -3.93
C LEU A 143 4.03 8.76 -3.83
N THR A 144 2.78 9.11 -3.55
CA THR A 144 1.63 8.21 -3.41
C THR A 144 0.41 8.87 -4.04
N GLU A 145 0.51 9.09 -5.35
CA GLU A 145 -0.54 9.70 -6.17
C GLU A 145 -1.87 8.94 -6.12
N ASP A 146 -1.76 7.63 -5.92
CA ASP A 146 -2.88 6.71 -5.75
C ASP A 146 -3.61 6.93 -4.43
N TYR A 147 -2.87 7.02 -3.32
CA TYR A 147 -3.46 7.33 -2.01
C TYR A 147 -4.22 8.66 -2.06
N GLU A 148 -3.61 9.70 -2.63
CA GLU A 148 -4.25 11.01 -2.78
C GLU A 148 -5.48 10.98 -3.69
N LEU A 149 -5.46 10.18 -4.76
CA LEU A 149 -6.54 10.08 -5.73
C LEU A 149 -7.87 9.74 -5.05
N GLY A 150 -7.89 8.73 -4.17
CA GLY A 150 -9.11 8.34 -3.46
C GLY A 150 -9.71 9.47 -2.63
N PHE A 151 -8.88 10.23 -1.92
CA PHE A 151 -9.32 11.38 -1.13
C PHE A 151 -9.77 12.56 -2.00
N ARG A 152 -9.10 12.80 -3.13
CA ARG A 152 -9.50 13.87 -4.09
C ARG A 152 -10.85 13.56 -4.71
N ILE A 153 -11.10 12.30 -5.11
CA ILE A 153 -12.40 11.85 -5.61
C ILE A 153 -13.50 12.15 -4.59
N ARG A 154 -13.27 11.82 -3.33
CA ARG A 154 -14.23 12.08 -2.26
C ARG A 154 -14.52 13.57 -2.06
N ARG A 155 -13.49 14.42 -2.12
CA ARG A 155 -13.63 15.88 -2.04
C ARG A 155 -14.43 16.48 -3.19
N MET A 156 -14.38 15.85 -4.37
CA MET A 156 -15.18 16.22 -5.53
C MET A 156 -16.63 15.66 -5.47
N GLY A 157 -17.02 15.07 -4.35
CA GLY A 157 -18.37 14.49 -4.15
C GLY A 157 -18.53 13.07 -4.69
N GLY A 158 -17.46 12.45 -5.22
CA GLY A 158 -17.49 11.08 -5.71
C GLY A 158 -17.57 10.05 -4.58
N GLY A 159 -18.39 9.02 -4.75
CA GLY A 159 -18.40 7.84 -3.88
C GLY A 159 -17.24 6.90 -4.18
N SER A 160 -16.84 6.10 -3.20
CA SER A 160 -15.86 5.03 -3.37
C SER A 160 -16.32 3.75 -2.67
N ARG A 161 -16.00 2.60 -3.25
CA ARG A 161 -16.33 1.29 -2.71
C ARG A 161 -15.10 0.38 -2.68
N PHE A 162 -14.96 -0.37 -1.61
CA PHE A 162 -14.00 -1.47 -1.52
C PHE A 162 -14.73 -2.80 -1.68
N LEU A 163 -14.49 -3.49 -2.81
CA LEU A 163 -15.20 -4.72 -3.13
C LEU A 163 -14.34 -5.93 -2.81
N ARG A 164 -14.68 -6.60 -1.74
CA ARG A 164 -14.01 -7.83 -1.32
C ARG A 164 -14.94 -9.04 -1.54
N LEU A 165 -14.85 -9.59 -2.73
CA LEU A 165 -15.69 -10.69 -3.21
C LEU A 165 -14.86 -11.95 -3.46
N ARG A 166 -15.50 -13.09 -3.45
CA ARG A 166 -14.93 -14.38 -3.87
C ARG A 166 -15.73 -14.91 -5.06
N ASP A 167 -15.05 -15.60 -5.95
CA ASP A 167 -15.69 -16.29 -7.06
C ASP A 167 -16.39 -17.59 -6.61
N ARG A 168 -16.96 -18.33 -7.56
CA ARG A 168 -17.69 -19.59 -7.28
C ARG A 168 -16.77 -20.69 -6.72
N ASN A 169 -15.47 -20.61 -6.95
CA ASN A 169 -14.47 -21.55 -6.45
C ASN A 169 -13.95 -21.14 -5.07
N GLY A 170 -14.42 -20.02 -4.52
CA GLY A 170 -13.95 -19.46 -3.25
C GLY A 170 -12.65 -18.64 -3.37
N GLU A 171 -12.15 -18.40 -4.59
CA GLU A 171 -10.97 -17.57 -4.80
C GLU A 171 -11.29 -16.09 -4.63
N LEU A 172 -10.37 -15.35 -4.00
CA LEU A 172 -10.54 -13.90 -3.80
C LEU A 172 -10.37 -13.17 -5.13
N ILE A 173 -11.39 -12.41 -5.52
CA ILE A 173 -11.30 -11.52 -6.70
C ILE A 173 -10.40 -10.34 -6.32
N ALA A 174 -9.15 -10.39 -6.75
CA ALA A 174 -8.08 -9.49 -6.35
C ALA A 174 -7.08 -9.25 -7.48
N THR A 175 -6.28 -8.21 -7.33
CA THR A 175 -5.04 -8.05 -8.10
C THR A 175 -3.91 -8.70 -7.31
N THR A 176 -3.18 -9.62 -7.92
CA THR A 176 -2.02 -10.28 -7.29
C THR A 176 -0.75 -9.60 -7.79
N SER A 177 0.06 -9.12 -6.85
CA SER A 177 1.29 -8.35 -7.13
C SER A 177 2.50 -8.97 -6.46
N TYR A 178 3.68 -8.83 -7.07
CA TYR A 178 4.95 -9.21 -6.47
C TYR A 178 5.56 -8.04 -5.72
N PHE A 179 6.03 -8.32 -4.51
CA PHE A 179 6.69 -7.33 -3.66
C PHE A 179 8.15 -7.71 -3.44
N PRO A 180 9.00 -6.74 -3.03
CA PRO A 180 10.41 -7.02 -2.75
C PRO A 180 10.60 -8.18 -1.77
N ASN A 181 11.58 -9.03 -2.07
CA ASN A 181 11.95 -10.19 -1.27
C ASN A 181 13.25 -9.98 -0.47
N GLU A 182 13.83 -8.78 -0.52
CA GLU A 182 15.02 -8.36 0.21
C GLU A 182 14.71 -7.18 1.13
N ILE A 183 15.40 -7.11 2.28
CA ILE A 183 15.17 -6.07 3.31
C ILE A 183 15.42 -4.66 2.76
N GLY A 184 16.52 -4.46 2.02
CA GLY A 184 16.88 -3.15 1.49
C GLY A 184 15.84 -2.55 0.54
N PRO A 185 15.46 -3.25 -0.54
CA PRO A 185 14.36 -2.84 -1.44
C PRO A 185 13.03 -2.67 -0.71
N ALA A 186 12.68 -3.57 0.23
CA ALA A 186 11.46 -3.46 1.02
C ALA A 186 11.43 -2.19 1.88
N ALA A 187 12.54 -1.87 2.55
CA ALA A 187 12.67 -0.66 3.34
C ALA A 187 12.59 0.61 2.47
N ARG A 188 13.17 0.61 1.25
CA ARG A 188 13.05 1.74 0.31
C ARG A 188 11.61 1.95 -0.14
N GLN A 189 10.91 0.88 -0.54
CA GLN A 189 9.52 0.97 -0.96
C GLN A 189 8.62 1.49 0.16
N LYS A 190 8.74 0.91 1.37
CA LYS A 190 7.97 1.37 2.54
C LYS A 190 8.34 2.79 2.97
N ALA A 191 9.61 3.20 2.83
CA ALA A 191 10.01 4.58 3.11
C ALA A 191 9.27 5.55 2.18
N ARG A 192 9.14 5.23 0.89
CA ARG A 192 8.36 6.03 -0.06
C ARG A 192 6.88 6.12 0.35
N TRP A 193 6.26 4.99 0.74
CA TRP A 193 4.87 4.99 1.22
C TRP A 193 4.69 5.81 2.50
N ILE A 194 5.57 5.61 3.48
CA ILE A 194 5.53 6.41 4.73
C ILE A 194 5.70 7.90 4.43
N HIS A 195 6.65 8.26 3.56
CA HIS A 195 6.88 9.65 3.18
C HIS A 195 5.65 10.25 2.48
N GLY A 196 5.10 9.56 1.47
CA GLY A 196 3.94 10.04 0.71
C GLY A 196 2.68 10.12 1.58
N ILE A 197 2.39 9.09 2.37
CA ILE A 197 1.15 9.04 3.16
C ILE A 197 1.22 9.89 4.43
N ALA A 198 2.32 9.78 5.19
CA ALA A 198 2.40 10.43 6.50
C ALA A 198 2.82 11.90 6.40
N PHE A 199 3.83 12.23 5.62
CA PHE A 199 4.38 13.58 5.53
C PHE A 199 3.71 14.38 4.40
N GLN A 200 3.85 13.98 3.13
CA GLN A 200 3.19 14.69 2.04
C GLN A 200 1.67 14.67 2.15
N GLY A 201 1.10 13.52 2.56
CA GLY A 201 -0.34 13.44 2.79
C GLY A 201 -0.83 14.38 3.90
N TRP A 202 0.02 14.67 4.91
CA TRP A 202 -0.29 15.70 5.89
C TRP A 202 -0.32 17.09 5.24
N ASP A 203 0.74 17.44 4.51
CA ASP A 203 0.89 18.78 3.93
C ASP A 203 -0.17 19.06 2.84
N ARG A 204 -0.51 18.06 2.03
CA ARG A 204 -1.38 18.21 0.86
C ARG A 204 -2.87 17.96 1.16
N LEU A 205 -3.17 16.94 1.95
CA LEU A 205 -4.55 16.55 2.26
C LEU A 205 -5.04 17.12 3.60
N GLY A 206 -4.15 17.51 4.50
CA GLY A 206 -4.52 17.99 5.83
C GLY A 206 -5.33 16.94 6.63
N TRP A 207 -6.28 17.42 7.45
CA TRP A 207 -7.12 16.62 8.35
C TRP A 207 -8.61 16.88 8.11
N ALA A 208 -9.04 16.87 6.86
CA ALA A 208 -10.44 17.12 6.49
C ALA A 208 -11.35 15.93 6.83
N GLY A 209 -12.66 16.21 6.90
CA GLY A 209 -13.70 15.20 7.07
C GLY A 209 -14.14 14.97 8.53
N SER A 210 -14.99 13.95 8.70
CA SER A 210 -15.54 13.55 10.00
C SER A 210 -14.46 13.04 10.97
N TRP A 211 -14.79 12.94 12.25
CA TRP A 211 -13.89 12.34 13.25
C TRP A 211 -13.44 10.92 12.87
N ALA A 212 -14.32 10.12 12.30
CA ALA A 212 -13.97 8.78 11.83
C ALA A 212 -12.96 8.83 10.67
N ASN A 213 -13.10 9.76 9.72
CA ASN A 213 -12.10 9.98 8.65
C ASN A 213 -10.76 10.42 9.24
N ARG A 214 -10.75 11.39 10.16
CA ARG A 214 -9.52 11.85 10.83
C ARG A 214 -8.83 10.71 11.60
N TRP A 215 -9.60 9.87 12.28
CA TRP A 215 -9.07 8.68 12.95
C TRP A 215 -8.41 7.70 11.96
N MET A 216 -9.05 7.45 10.81
CA MET A 216 -8.47 6.60 9.78
C MET A 216 -7.21 7.23 9.16
N MET A 217 -7.20 8.54 8.92
CA MET A 217 -6.01 9.26 8.45
C MET A 217 -4.87 9.19 9.48
N LEU A 218 -5.15 9.32 10.77
CA LEU A 218 -4.16 9.13 11.84
C LEU A 218 -3.56 7.73 11.80
N ARG A 219 -4.40 6.70 11.61
CA ARG A 219 -3.94 5.32 11.49
C ARG A 219 -3.04 5.11 10.28
N ASP A 220 -3.35 5.73 9.14
CA ASP A 220 -2.51 5.66 7.95
C ASP A 220 -1.14 6.32 8.18
N ARG A 221 -1.14 7.46 8.89
CA ARG A 221 0.03 8.32 9.10
C ARG A 221 0.89 7.93 10.31
N ARG A 222 0.53 6.89 11.04
CA ARG A 222 1.25 6.46 12.26
C ARG A 222 2.65 5.88 11.99
N GLY A 223 3.02 5.62 10.72
CA GLY A 223 4.27 4.97 10.33
C GLY A 223 5.52 5.56 10.99
N PRO A 224 5.77 6.87 10.90
CA PRO A 224 6.95 7.51 11.52
C PRO A 224 6.98 7.33 13.03
N MET A 225 5.85 7.54 13.72
CA MET A 225 5.77 7.37 15.18
C MET A 225 5.99 5.91 15.58
N ALA A 226 5.40 4.97 14.85
CA ALA A 226 5.63 3.55 15.09
C ALA A 226 7.10 3.16 14.93
N ALA A 227 7.79 3.71 13.91
CA ALA A 227 9.21 3.47 13.71
C ALA A 227 10.08 4.02 14.85
N LEU A 228 9.76 5.20 15.38
CA LEU A 228 10.45 5.78 16.53
C LEU A 228 10.27 4.92 17.78
N VAL A 229 9.03 4.57 18.12
CA VAL A 229 8.73 3.75 19.31
C VAL A 229 9.38 2.38 19.21
N LEU A 230 9.25 1.70 18.07
CA LEU A 230 9.88 0.40 17.86
C LEU A 230 11.39 0.50 17.85
N GLY A 231 11.98 1.51 17.22
CA GLY A 231 13.43 1.73 17.20
C GLY A 231 13.98 1.92 18.61
N THR A 232 13.32 2.73 19.43
CA THR A 232 13.68 2.91 20.84
C THR A 232 13.57 1.62 21.63
N ALA A 233 12.46 0.86 21.45
CA ALA A 233 12.27 -0.42 22.14
C ALA A 233 13.36 -1.44 21.77
N TYR A 234 13.69 -1.58 20.49
CA TYR A 234 14.75 -2.48 20.04
C TYR A 234 16.15 -2.03 20.53
N LEU A 235 16.40 -0.72 20.59
CA LEU A 235 17.65 -0.18 21.16
C LEU A 235 17.74 -0.52 22.64
N LEU A 236 16.68 -0.32 23.42
CA LEU A 236 16.66 -0.68 24.86
C LEU A 236 16.87 -2.18 25.05
N LEU A 237 16.24 -3.03 24.26
CA LEU A 237 16.46 -4.48 24.31
C LEU A 237 17.91 -4.84 23.98
N ALA A 238 18.54 -4.16 23.03
CA ALA A 238 19.95 -4.39 22.70
C ALA A 238 20.88 -3.96 23.84
N ILE A 239 20.63 -2.79 24.47
CA ILE A 239 21.36 -2.33 25.63
C ILE A 239 21.25 -3.33 26.78
N GLU A 240 20.02 -3.76 27.08
CA GLU A 240 19.76 -4.73 28.13
C GLU A 240 20.49 -6.06 27.88
N ALA A 241 20.48 -6.56 26.65
CA ALA A 241 21.21 -7.76 26.27
C ALA A 241 22.73 -7.60 26.49
N VAL A 242 23.30 -6.44 26.15
CA VAL A 242 24.73 -6.14 26.38
C VAL A 242 25.03 -6.10 27.88
N LEU A 243 24.20 -5.45 28.70
CA LEU A 243 24.37 -5.39 30.16
C LEU A 243 24.32 -6.78 30.78
N LEU A 244 23.38 -7.62 30.37
CA LEU A 244 23.28 -9.02 30.80
C LEU A 244 24.54 -9.82 30.47
N LEU A 245 25.02 -9.69 29.23
CA LEU A 245 26.22 -10.41 28.78
C LEU A 245 27.50 -9.89 29.45
N SER A 246 27.57 -8.63 29.84
CA SER A 246 28.71 -8.06 30.56
C SER A 246 28.74 -8.38 32.05
N GLY A 247 27.72 -9.09 32.57
CA GLY A 247 27.63 -9.42 34.00
C GLY A 247 27.36 -8.20 34.89
N THR A 248 26.90 -7.09 34.33
CA THR A 248 26.57 -5.87 35.08
C THR A 248 25.42 -6.16 36.05
N PRO A 249 25.56 -5.91 37.37
CA PRO A 249 24.48 -6.16 38.30
C PRO A 249 23.26 -5.32 37.94
N HIS A 250 22.10 -5.96 37.80
CA HIS A 250 20.86 -5.21 37.63
C HIS A 250 20.55 -4.48 38.91
N ALA A 251 20.02 -3.26 38.79
CA ALA A 251 19.45 -2.56 39.92
C ALA A 251 18.35 -3.42 40.54
N ASP A 252 18.30 -3.46 41.86
CA ASP A 252 17.31 -4.24 42.58
C ASP A 252 15.89 -3.80 42.18
N ASN A 253 15.23 -4.65 41.38
CA ASN A 253 13.89 -4.40 40.84
C ASN A 253 12.79 -4.50 41.95
N SER A 254 13.13 -4.76 43.19
CA SER A 254 12.19 -4.84 44.31
C SER A 254 11.43 -3.52 44.56
N VAL A 255 11.97 -2.41 44.04
CA VAL A 255 11.39 -1.05 44.21
C VAL A 255 10.32 -0.73 43.14
N TRP A 256 10.22 -1.52 42.08
CA TRP A 256 9.26 -1.23 41.03
C TRP A 256 7.83 -1.55 41.48
N ALA A 257 6.97 -0.54 41.43
CA ALA A 257 5.61 -0.63 41.89
C ALA A 257 4.83 -1.77 41.24
N PRO A 258 3.93 -2.46 41.95
CA PRO A 258 3.12 -3.57 41.44
C PRO A 258 2.34 -3.26 40.17
N TRP A 259 2.03 -1.99 39.90
CA TRP A 259 1.36 -1.53 38.67
C TRP A 259 2.17 -1.78 37.41
N LEU A 260 3.52 -1.81 37.49
CA LEU A 260 4.38 -2.12 36.31
C LEU A 260 4.20 -3.56 35.85
N TRP A 261 4.04 -4.49 36.75
CA TRP A 261 3.76 -5.90 36.43
C TRP A 261 2.40 -6.05 35.76
N SER A 262 1.37 -5.34 36.29
CA SER A 262 0.04 -5.31 35.66
C SER A 262 0.08 -4.69 34.28
N PHE A 263 0.84 -3.61 34.10
CA PHE A 263 1.03 -2.96 32.79
C PHE A 263 1.80 -3.86 31.81
N ALA A 264 2.86 -4.52 32.23
CA ALA A 264 3.61 -5.48 31.40
C ALA A 264 2.72 -6.66 30.98
N THR A 265 1.90 -7.18 31.90
CA THR A 265 0.92 -8.23 31.58
C THR A 265 -0.09 -7.76 30.55
N PHE A 266 -0.64 -6.55 30.72
CA PHE A 266 -1.57 -5.95 29.74
C PHE A 266 -0.91 -5.80 28.35
N LEU A 267 0.33 -5.33 28.30
CA LEU A 267 1.08 -5.23 27.05
C LEU A 267 1.29 -6.61 26.40
N MET A 268 1.69 -7.62 27.18
CA MET A 268 1.85 -8.98 26.69
C MET A 268 0.56 -9.54 26.12
N LEU A 269 -0.55 -9.41 26.83
CA LEU A 269 -1.86 -9.82 26.33
C LEU A 269 -2.26 -9.08 25.06
N SER A 270 -1.93 -7.80 24.96
CA SER A 270 -2.16 -6.99 23.75
C SER A 270 -1.34 -7.51 22.55
N VAL A 271 -0.09 -7.90 22.76
CA VAL A 271 0.77 -8.50 21.72
C VAL A 271 0.19 -9.86 21.29
N LEU A 272 -0.20 -10.71 22.23
CA LEU A 272 -0.81 -12.01 21.92
C LEU A 272 -2.12 -11.84 21.15
N TRP A 273 -2.99 -10.93 21.58
CA TRP A 273 -4.23 -10.59 20.90
C TRP A 273 -3.99 -10.13 19.43
N ARG A 274 -3.05 -9.21 19.22
CA ARG A 274 -2.70 -8.74 17.88
C ARG A 274 -2.11 -9.84 17.02
N SER A 275 -1.25 -10.69 17.60
CA SER A 275 -0.65 -11.84 16.89
C SER A 275 -1.71 -12.86 16.48
N ALA A 276 -2.69 -13.15 17.35
CA ALA A 276 -3.80 -14.04 17.04
C ALA A 276 -4.65 -13.53 15.87
N TRP A 277 -5.01 -12.24 15.89
CA TRP A 277 -5.76 -11.63 14.77
C TRP A 277 -4.96 -11.60 13.48
N ARG A 278 -3.65 -11.28 13.54
CA ARG A 278 -2.77 -11.34 12.37
C ARG A 278 -2.76 -12.74 11.78
N ALA A 279 -2.54 -13.76 12.61
CA ALA A 279 -2.58 -15.15 12.18
C ALA A 279 -3.93 -15.54 11.57
N ALA A 280 -5.03 -15.11 12.16
CA ALA A 280 -6.38 -15.39 11.64
C ALA A 280 -6.62 -14.77 10.26
N PHE A 281 -6.21 -13.52 10.04
CA PHE A 281 -6.35 -12.88 8.72
C PHE A 281 -5.46 -13.54 7.67
N VAL A 282 -4.24 -13.93 8.04
CA VAL A 282 -3.33 -14.63 7.13
C VAL A 282 -3.82 -16.04 6.84
N ALA A 283 -4.33 -16.77 7.84
CA ALA A 283 -4.92 -18.09 7.65
C ALA A 283 -6.06 -18.07 6.63
N ARG A 284 -6.90 -17.03 6.68
CA ARG A 284 -8.04 -16.86 5.76
C ARG A 284 -7.62 -16.69 4.31
N GLU A 285 -6.48 -16.03 4.04
CA GLU A 285 -6.03 -15.68 2.69
C GLU A 285 -4.96 -16.61 2.13
N TYR A 286 -4.12 -17.19 3.01
CA TYR A 286 -2.93 -17.95 2.62
C TYR A 286 -2.84 -19.33 3.30
N GLY A 287 -3.79 -19.66 4.17
CA GLY A 287 -3.81 -20.93 4.90
C GLY A 287 -3.05 -20.92 6.23
N TRP A 288 -3.27 -21.97 7.03
CA TRP A 288 -2.75 -22.09 8.40
C TRP A 288 -1.21 -22.17 8.49
N SER A 289 -0.55 -22.76 7.48
CA SER A 289 0.92 -22.79 7.42
C SER A 289 1.50 -21.38 7.40
N GLU A 290 0.95 -20.48 6.58
CA GLU A 290 1.41 -19.09 6.51
C GLU A 290 1.02 -18.28 7.76
N ALA A 291 -0.08 -18.62 8.41
CA ALA A 291 -0.49 -18.01 9.67
C ALA A 291 0.55 -18.17 10.78
N GLY A 292 1.16 -19.34 10.91
CA GLY A 292 2.28 -19.58 11.83
C GLY A 292 3.48 -18.69 11.52
N PHE A 293 3.86 -18.63 10.24
CA PHE A 293 4.93 -17.74 9.79
C PHE A 293 4.62 -16.27 10.01
N ALA A 294 3.35 -15.85 9.95
CA ALA A 294 2.96 -14.45 10.14
C ALA A 294 3.37 -13.91 11.53
N VAL A 295 3.32 -14.74 12.55
CA VAL A 295 3.78 -14.38 13.91
C VAL A 295 5.30 -14.30 13.94
N LEU A 296 6.00 -15.30 13.37
CA LEU A 296 7.46 -15.33 13.32
C LEU A 296 8.06 -14.18 12.47
N ARG A 297 7.31 -13.65 11.52
CA ARG A 297 7.72 -12.52 10.68
C ARG A 297 7.62 -11.16 11.37
N ILE A 298 6.98 -11.06 12.53
CA ILE A 298 6.80 -9.76 13.23
C ILE A 298 8.14 -9.03 13.46
N PRO A 299 9.22 -9.66 13.95
CA PRO A 299 10.50 -8.97 14.11
C PRO A 299 11.07 -8.43 12.79
N VAL A 300 10.98 -9.21 11.71
CA VAL A 300 11.46 -8.80 10.37
C VAL A 300 10.64 -7.60 9.87
N ALA A 301 9.32 -7.65 10.00
CA ALA A 301 8.43 -6.54 9.63
C ALA A 301 8.75 -5.27 10.45
N ASN A 302 9.06 -5.42 11.75
CA ASN A 302 9.44 -4.30 12.62
C ASN A 302 10.78 -3.69 12.17
N VAL A 303 11.80 -4.49 11.89
CA VAL A 303 13.11 -4.00 11.39
C VAL A 303 12.93 -3.24 10.09
N ILE A 304 12.18 -3.80 9.11
CA ILE A 304 11.88 -3.12 7.85
C ILE A 304 11.13 -1.81 8.12
N GLY A 305 10.15 -1.81 9.03
CA GLY A 305 9.38 -0.63 9.41
C GLY A 305 10.23 0.46 10.06
N ILE A 306 11.15 0.10 10.97
CA ILE A 306 12.11 1.03 11.59
C ILE A 306 13.00 1.67 10.51
N MET A 307 13.63 0.84 9.67
CA MET A 307 14.49 1.34 8.58
C MET A 307 13.72 2.27 7.63
N ALA A 308 12.51 1.90 7.27
CA ALA A 308 11.65 2.68 6.38
C ALA A 308 11.25 4.03 7.01
N GLY A 309 10.86 4.03 8.27
CA GLY A 309 10.46 5.24 8.98
C GLY A 309 11.60 6.25 9.13
N TRP A 310 12.79 5.79 9.49
CA TRP A 310 13.98 6.65 9.56
C TRP A 310 14.38 7.22 8.20
N ARG A 311 14.34 6.40 7.14
CA ARG A 311 14.60 6.86 5.77
C ARG A 311 13.56 7.90 5.31
N ALA A 312 12.30 7.68 5.61
CA ALA A 312 11.22 8.62 5.27
C ALA A 312 11.37 9.95 6.01
N LEU A 313 11.69 9.89 7.31
CA LEU A 313 11.95 11.09 8.12
C LEU A 313 13.14 11.88 7.59
N ALA A 314 14.26 11.20 7.32
CA ALA A 314 15.46 11.85 6.79
C ALA A 314 15.21 12.50 5.41
N ALA A 315 14.45 11.80 4.52
CA ALA A 315 14.06 12.33 3.22
C ALA A 315 13.16 13.57 3.38
N TYR A 316 12.17 13.54 4.26
CA TYR A 316 11.29 14.67 4.52
C TYR A 316 12.04 15.87 5.09
N CYS A 317 12.94 15.66 6.07
CA CYS A 317 13.81 16.72 6.58
C CYS A 317 14.73 17.29 5.49
N GLY A 318 15.18 16.46 4.55
CA GLY A 318 15.92 16.91 3.36
C GLY A 318 15.08 17.81 2.47
N ASN A 319 13.85 17.42 2.20
CA ASN A 319 12.91 18.20 1.38
C ASN A 319 12.59 19.56 2.02
N LEU A 320 12.41 19.63 3.34
CA LEU A 320 12.22 20.89 4.07
C LEU A 320 13.42 21.84 3.95
N ARG A 321 14.62 21.29 3.67
CA ARG A 321 15.85 22.04 3.41
C ARG A 321 16.09 22.32 1.93
N GLY A 322 15.11 22.06 1.05
CA GLY A 322 15.19 22.33 -0.38
C GLY A 322 15.73 21.19 -1.24
N ALA A 323 15.97 19.99 -0.69
CA ALA A 323 16.34 18.85 -1.52
C ALA A 323 15.15 18.43 -2.41
N ALA A 324 15.46 18.11 -3.67
CA ALA A 324 14.45 17.63 -4.62
C ALA A 324 13.86 16.30 -4.18
N LEU A 325 12.56 16.14 -4.43
CA LEU A 325 11.85 14.87 -4.23
C LEU A 325 12.45 13.80 -5.15
N ARG A 326 12.86 12.67 -4.59
CA ARG A 326 13.42 11.56 -5.36
C ARG A 326 12.46 10.40 -5.38
N TRP A 327 12.14 9.95 -6.59
CA TRP A 327 11.44 8.70 -6.82
C TRP A 327 12.46 7.56 -6.84
N ASP A 328 12.59 6.83 -5.73
CA ASP A 328 13.39 5.60 -5.67
C ASP A 328 12.60 4.45 -6.34
N LYS A 329 12.97 4.13 -7.58
CA LYS A 329 12.36 3.01 -8.30
C LYS A 329 12.66 1.70 -7.57
N THR A 330 11.61 0.95 -7.23
CA THR A 330 11.75 -0.37 -6.62
C THR A 330 12.11 -1.38 -7.71
N THR A 331 13.16 -2.18 -7.49
CA THR A 331 13.45 -3.33 -8.33
C THR A 331 12.50 -4.46 -7.92
N HIS A 332 11.67 -4.93 -8.84
CA HIS A 332 10.78 -6.06 -8.63
C HIS A 332 11.51 -7.37 -8.96
N ALA A 333 11.18 -8.45 -8.25
CA ALA A 333 11.63 -9.79 -8.60
C ALA A 333 11.05 -10.15 -9.99
N ALA A 334 11.80 -10.94 -10.77
CA ALA A 334 11.36 -11.34 -12.10
C ALA A 334 9.96 -12.00 -12.04
N HIS A 335 9.06 -11.55 -12.90
CA HIS A 335 7.74 -12.14 -13.03
C HIS A 335 7.86 -13.62 -13.40
N PRO A 336 7.09 -14.56 -12.82
CA PRO A 336 7.16 -15.97 -13.15
C PRO A 336 6.99 -16.27 -14.65
N ALA A 337 6.15 -15.49 -15.34
CA ALA A 337 5.99 -15.57 -16.78
C ALA A 337 7.22 -15.11 -17.59
N ALA A 338 8.18 -14.43 -16.99
CA ALA A 338 9.41 -14.03 -17.68
C ALA A 338 10.29 -15.22 -18.09
N GLY A 339 10.08 -16.40 -17.49
CA GLY A 339 10.72 -17.67 -17.87
C GLY A 339 9.94 -18.49 -18.90
N VAL A 340 8.68 -18.15 -19.17
CA VAL A 340 7.87 -18.80 -20.21
C VAL A 340 8.25 -18.17 -21.55
N ARG A 341 9.21 -18.75 -22.26
CA ARG A 341 9.37 -18.46 -23.69
C ARG A 341 8.04 -18.81 -24.34
N LEU A 342 7.32 -17.79 -24.84
CA LEU A 342 6.22 -18.02 -25.75
C LEU A 342 6.79 -18.85 -26.91
N GLY A 343 6.41 -20.14 -26.95
CA GLY A 343 6.84 -21.03 -28.01
C GLY A 343 6.56 -20.36 -29.34
N SER A 344 7.56 -20.30 -30.20
CA SER A 344 7.39 -19.88 -31.58
C SER A 344 6.25 -20.73 -32.17
N PRO A 345 5.22 -20.15 -32.78
CA PRO A 345 4.20 -20.91 -33.47
C PRO A 345 4.88 -21.67 -34.61
N THR A 346 4.80 -22.99 -34.60
CA THR A 346 5.11 -23.86 -35.71
C THR A 346 4.08 -23.69 -36.82
#